data_220674915f4f75a0fbe88d7d7ff5d2ef
#
_entry.id   220674915f4f75a0fbe88d7d7ff5d2ef
#
_cell.length_a   1.000
_cell.length_b   1.000
_cell.length_c   1.000
_cell.angle_alpha   90.00
_cell.angle_beta   90.00
_cell.angle_gamma   90.00
#
_symmetry.space_group_name_H-M   'P 1'
#
loop_
_entity.id
_entity.type
_entity.pdbx_description
1 polymer ?
#
loop_
_entity_poly.entity_id
_entity_poly.type
_entity_poly.pdbx_seq_one_letter_code
_entity_poly.pdbx_strand_id
1 'polypeptide(L)'
;MAKIVNISEIHPTLGFTEFDILEKYRKSFNESELGKLHSVFPFECMAKAAGLSDRRLGRRNRFSPSAKIALMVLKAYTGFSDRQLVEHLNGNIHYQIFCGIMIPPSLPITNFKIVSAIRNEIASRLDIDSFQELLASHWKPYLDNLHVCMTDATCYESH
;
A
#
# COMPACT_ATOMS: atom_id res chain seq x y z
N MET A 1 6.16 25.83 -16.23
CA MET A 1 5.06 25.83 -15.24
C MET A 1 3.92 24.96 -15.77
N ALA A 2 3.48 23.96 -14.99
CA ALA A 2 2.32 23.16 -15.36
C ALA A 2 1.06 24.05 -15.28
N LYS A 3 0.28 24.11 -16.37
CA LYS A 3 -0.97 24.87 -16.40
C LYS A 3 -2.04 24.05 -15.68
N ILE A 4 -2.61 24.59 -14.62
CA ILE A 4 -3.78 23.98 -13.97
C ILE A 4 -4.97 24.21 -14.88
N VAL A 5 -5.60 23.14 -15.34
CA VAL A 5 -6.77 23.17 -16.21
C VAL A 5 -8.02 23.01 -15.37
N ASN A 6 -9.03 23.82 -15.64
CA ASN A 6 -10.32 23.71 -14.97
C ASN A 6 -11.02 22.41 -15.43
N ILE A 7 -11.59 21.65 -14.48
CA ILE A 7 -12.26 20.37 -14.77
C ILE A 7 -13.37 20.54 -15.80
N SER A 8 -14.09 21.67 -15.79
CA SER A 8 -15.14 21.99 -16.78
C SER A 8 -14.61 22.22 -18.21
N GLU A 9 -13.32 22.44 -18.37
CA GLU A 9 -12.64 22.63 -19.67
C GLU A 9 -12.04 21.35 -20.23
N ILE A 10 -12.13 20.25 -19.51
CA ILE A 10 -11.64 18.95 -19.96
C ILE A 10 -12.68 18.34 -20.88
N HIS A 11 -12.43 18.42 -22.18
CA HIS A 11 -13.24 17.74 -23.18
C HIS A 11 -12.63 16.36 -23.50
N PRO A 12 -13.45 15.30 -23.67
CA PRO A 12 -12.94 14.00 -24.11
C PRO A 12 -12.37 14.17 -25.53
N THR A 13 -11.06 14.01 -25.66
CA THR A 13 -10.38 13.98 -26.95
C THR A 13 -10.42 12.58 -27.53
N LEU A 14 -10.78 12.45 -28.82
CA LEU A 14 -10.69 11.21 -29.58
C LEU A 14 -9.24 10.68 -29.49
N GLY A 15 -9.07 9.44 -28.94
CA GLY A 15 -7.76 8.79 -28.77
C GLY A 15 -7.25 8.73 -27.33
N PHE A 16 -7.96 9.30 -26.35
CA PHE A 16 -7.64 9.11 -24.94
C PHE A 16 -8.38 7.89 -24.39
N THR A 17 -7.64 6.84 -24.07
CA THR A 17 -8.18 5.64 -23.43
C THR A 17 -7.96 5.72 -21.91
N GLU A 18 -8.73 4.95 -21.14
CA GLU A 18 -8.50 4.77 -19.69
C GLU A 18 -7.07 4.28 -19.40
N PHE A 19 -6.46 3.59 -20.36
CA PHE A 19 -5.10 3.10 -20.28
C PHE A 19 -4.07 4.24 -20.29
N ASP A 20 -4.25 5.24 -21.14
CA ASP A 20 -3.34 6.40 -21.22
C ASP A 20 -3.38 7.24 -19.95
N ILE A 21 -4.55 7.34 -19.33
CA ILE A 21 -4.73 8.01 -18.04
C ILE A 21 -3.99 7.25 -16.95
N LEU A 22 -4.14 5.93 -16.90
CA LEU A 22 -3.49 5.08 -15.91
C LEU A 22 -1.96 5.14 -16.02
N GLU A 23 -1.43 5.16 -17.24
CA GLU A 23 0.01 5.27 -17.47
C GLU A 23 0.58 6.59 -16.94
N LYS A 24 -0.11 7.71 -17.19
CA LYS A 24 0.26 9.02 -16.64
C LYS A 24 0.25 9.04 -15.12
N TYR A 25 -0.76 8.43 -14.50
CA TYR A 25 -0.83 8.32 -13.05
C TYR A 25 0.27 7.42 -12.49
N ARG A 26 0.63 6.33 -13.16
CA ARG A 26 1.77 5.48 -12.77
C ARG A 26 3.08 6.23 -12.81
N LYS A 27 3.32 7.05 -13.84
CA LYS A 27 4.51 7.88 -13.91
C LYS A 27 4.57 8.84 -12.74
N SER A 28 3.50 9.60 -12.49
CA SER A 28 3.39 10.50 -11.35
C SER A 28 3.54 9.78 -10.00
N PHE A 29 2.99 8.58 -9.86
CA PHE A 29 3.14 7.75 -8.67
C PHE A 29 4.60 7.37 -8.44
N ASN A 30 5.31 6.88 -9.46
CA ASN A 30 6.72 6.46 -9.34
C ASN A 30 7.65 7.61 -8.93
N GLU A 31 7.32 8.85 -9.31
CA GLU A 31 8.06 10.06 -8.92
C GLU A 31 7.73 10.53 -7.49
N SER A 32 6.65 10.03 -6.89
CA SER A 32 6.19 10.41 -5.55
C SER A 32 6.95 9.68 -4.44
N GLU A 33 6.92 10.23 -3.21
CA GLU A 33 7.49 9.57 -2.02
C GLU A 33 6.85 8.18 -1.77
N LEU A 34 5.54 8.07 -2.04
CA LEU A 34 4.82 6.82 -1.91
C LEU A 34 5.28 5.78 -2.95
N GLY A 35 5.60 6.22 -4.17
CA GLY A 35 6.16 5.37 -5.21
C GLY A 35 7.57 4.88 -4.87
N LYS A 36 8.41 5.75 -4.31
CA LYS A 36 9.74 5.38 -3.81
C LYS A 36 9.63 4.32 -2.70
N LEU A 37 8.73 4.53 -1.72
CA LEU A 37 8.47 3.54 -0.67
C LEU A 37 8.02 2.20 -1.27
N HIS A 38 7.09 2.24 -2.25
CA HIS A 38 6.59 1.05 -2.90
C HIS A 38 7.70 0.26 -3.61
N SER A 39 8.66 0.94 -4.24
CA SER A 39 9.74 0.30 -5.00
C SER A 39 10.74 -0.45 -4.14
N VAL A 40 10.93 -0.05 -2.87
CA VAL A 40 11.91 -0.66 -1.95
C VAL A 40 11.30 -1.67 -0.98
N PHE A 41 9.96 -1.83 -0.97
CA PHE A 41 9.29 -2.70 -0.01
C PHE A 41 8.96 -4.07 -0.61
N PRO A 42 9.36 -5.19 0.02
CA PRO A 42 9.22 -6.54 -0.55
C PRO A 42 7.83 -7.15 -0.29
N PHE A 43 6.75 -6.53 -0.81
CA PHE A 43 5.35 -6.92 -0.54
C PHE A 43 5.05 -8.39 -0.81
N GLU A 44 5.57 -8.94 -1.91
CA GLU A 44 5.31 -10.35 -2.27
C GLU A 44 6.01 -11.33 -1.34
N CYS A 45 7.26 -11.04 -0.97
CA CYS A 45 8.00 -11.87 -0.04
C CYS A 45 7.33 -11.88 1.32
N MET A 46 6.88 -10.71 1.79
CA MET A 46 6.16 -10.58 3.04
C MET A 46 4.81 -11.28 3.02
N ALA A 47 4.06 -11.21 1.93
CA ALA A 47 2.80 -11.92 1.78
C ALA A 47 3.00 -13.44 1.84
N LYS A 48 4.07 -13.96 1.22
CA LYS A 48 4.44 -15.38 1.30
C LYS A 48 4.85 -15.79 2.71
N ALA A 49 5.68 -14.99 3.38
CA ALA A 49 6.09 -15.25 4.76
C ALA A 49 4.90 -15.26 5.74
N ALA A 50 3.91 -14.39 5.51
CA ALA A 50 2.66 -14.40 6.27
C ALA A 50 1.69 -15.53 5.85
N GLY A 51 2.09 -16.45 4.98
CA GLY A 51 1.23 -17.56 4.53
C GLY A 51 -0.06 -17.09 3.83
N LEU A 52 -0.06 -15.88 3.28
CA LEU A 52 -1.21 -15.36 2.54
C LEU A 52 -1.24 -15.97 1.14
N SER A 53 -2.40 -16.46 0.72
CA SER A 53 -2.61 -17.03 -0.60
C SER A 53 -3.92 -16.55 -1.22
N ASP A 54 -3.97 -16.49 -2.53
CA ASP A 54 -5.22 -16.26 -3.24
C ASP A 54 -6.14 -17.48 -3.15
N ARG A 55 -7.44 -17.23 -3.11
CA ARG A 55 -8.43 -18.31 -3.20
C ARG A 55 -8.34 -18.95 -4.58
N ARG A 56 -8.17 -20.28 -4.62
CA ARG A 56 -8.10 -21.06 -5.87
C ARG A 56 -9.45 -21.18 -6.58
N LEU A 57 -10.56 -21.06 -5.83
CA LEU A 57 -11.93 -21.27 -6.35
C LEU A 57 -12.84 -20.16 -5.82
N GLY A 58 -13.77 -19.70 -6.64
CA GLY A 58 -14.78 -18.70 -6.32
C GLY A 58 -14.41 -17.27 -6.72
N ARG A 59 -15.15 -16.28 -6.17
CA ARG A 59 -14.93 -14.86 -6.46
C ARG A 59 -13.54 -14.43 -5.95
N ARG A 60 -12.73 -13.85 -6.83
CA ARG A 60 -11.42 -13.28 -6.46
C ARG A 60 -11.57 -12.27 -5.33
N ASN A 61 -10.64 -12.31 -4.39
CA ASN A 61 -10.55 -11.28 -3.36
C ASN A 61 -10.24 -9.93 -4.02
N ARG A 62 -10.84 -8.86 -3.51
CA ARG A 62 -10.55 -7.50 -3.98
C ARG A 62 -9.07 -7.12 -3.75
N PHE A 63 -8.49 -7.61 -2.66
CA PHE A 63 -7.09 -7.43 -2.32
C PHE A 63 -6.34 -8.76 -2.51
N SER A 64 -5.31 -8.76 -3.36
CA SER A 64 -4.35 -9.84 -3.46
C SER A 64 -3.54 -9.98 -2.16
N PRO A 65 -2.80 -11.07 -1.95
CA PRO A 65 -1.93 -11.22 -0.78
C PRO A 65 -0.97 -10.04 -0.58
N SER A 66 -0.26 -9.61 -1.62
CA SER A 66 0.63 -8.44 -1.58
C SER A 66 -0.12 -7.13 -1.34
N ALA A 67 -1.32 -6.96 -1.92
CA ALA A 67 -2.17 -5.80 -1.71
C ALA A 67 -2.64 -5.66 -0.26
N LYS A 68 -2.84 -6.78 0.46
CA LYS A 68 -3.18 -6.75 1.89
C LYS A 68 -2.01 -6.21 2.73
N ILE A 69 -0.78 -6.64 2.44
CA ILE A 69 0.42 -6.09 3.08
C ILE A 69 0.57 -4.62 2.74
N ALA A 70 0.43 -4.24 1.46
CA ALA A 70 0.52 -2.86 1.02
C ALA A 70 -0.52 -1.95 1.73
N LEU A 71 -1.74 -2.43 1.93
CA LEU A 71 -2.78 -1.70 2.66
C LEU A 71 -2.37 -1.44 4.13
N MET A 72 -1.73 -2.41 4.79
CA MET A 72 -1.25 -2.23 6.17
C MET A 72 -0.08 -1.27 6.25
N VAL A 73 0.86 -1.33 5.30
CA VAL A 73 1.96 -0.37 5.19
C VAL A 73 1.42 1.03 4.92
N LEU A 74 0.46 1.18 4.00
CA LEU A 74 -0.19 2.46 3.71
C LEU A 74 -0.90 3.02 4.96
N LYS A 75 -1.57 2.16 5.72
CA LYS A 75 -2.21 2.55 6.98
C LYS A 75 -1.21 3.07 8.00
N ALA A 76 -0.08 2.38 8.17
CA ALA A 76 0.99 2.82 9.06
C ALA A 76 1.62 4.15 8.59
N TYR A 77 1.86 4.27 7.29
CA TYR A 77 2.43 5.47 6.68
C TYR A 77 1.54 6.70 6.85
N THR A 78 0.22 6.55 6.67
CA THR A 78 -0.72 7.67 6.73
C THR A 78 -1.22 8.01 8.13
N GLY A 79 -1.16 7.06 9.06
CA GLY A 79 -1.77 7.20 10.39
C GLY A 79 -3.29 7.28 10.40
N PHE A 80 -3.96 7.05 9.27
CA PHE A 80 -5.41 7.17 9.14
C PHE A 80 -6.16 6.10 9.96
N SER A 81 -7.34 6.44 10.45
CA SER A 81 -8.30 5.46 10.95
C SER A 81 -8.74 4.52 9.81
N ASP A 82 -9.31 3.36 10.13
CA ASP A 82 -9.79 2.40 9.13
C ASP A 82 -10.82 3.02 8.17
N ARG A 83 -11.69 3.89 8.69
CA ARG A 83 -12.68 4.62 7.90
C ARG A 83 -12.03 5.64 6.96
N GLN A 84 -11.16 6.49 7.49
CA GLN A 84 -10.45 7.48 6.67
C GLN A 84 -9.61 6.82 5.57
N LEU A 85 -8.92 5.71 5.91
CA LEU A 85 -8.13 4.97 4.91
C LEU A 85 -9.00 4.51 3.73
N VAL A 86 -10.19 3.97 4.00
CA VAL A 86 -11.12 3.53 2.93
C VAL A 86 -11.66 4.71 2.14
N GLU A 87 -12.03 5.81 2.81
CA GLU A 87 -12.49 7.03 2.15
C GLU A 87 -11.42 7.58 1.20
N HIS A 88 -10.19 7.71 1.68
CA HIS A 88 -9.06 8.17 0.85
C HIS A 88 -8.70 7.17 -0.24
N LEU A 89 -8.75 5.87 0.02
CA LEU A 89 -8.46 4.84 -0.97
C LEU A 89 -9.44 4.90 -2.16
N ASN A 90 -10.72 5.19 -1.90
CA ASN A 90 -11.73 5.35 -2.95
C ASN A 90 -11.46 6.54 -3.87
N GLY A 91 -10.88 7.63 -3.34
CA GLY A 91 -10.67 8.88 -4.09
C GLY A 91 -9.23 9.13 -4.56
N ASN A 92 -8.25 8.40 -4.05
CA ASN A 92 -6.84 8.67 -4.35
C ASN A 92 -6.23 7.56 -5.21
N ILE A 93 -5.93 7.89 -6.45
CA ILE A 93 -5.37 6.94 -7.41
C ILE A 93 -3.96 6.46 -7.00
N HIS A 94 -3.13 7.28 -6.35
CA HIS A 94 -1.82 6.86 -5.87
C HIS A 94 -1.93 5.79 -4.77
N TYR A 95 -2.92 5.90 -3.88
CA TYR A 95 -3.19 4.87 -2.87
C TYR A 95 -3.68 3.57 -3.50
N GLN A 96 -4.50 3.67 -4.55
CA GLN A 96 -4.95 2.50 -5.30
C GLN A 96 -3.78 1.81 -6.00
N ILE A 97 -2.90 2.57 -6.66
CA ILE A 97 -1.70 2.04 -7.31
C ILE A 97 -0.77 1.39 -6.27
N PHE A 98 -0.56 2.04 -5.12
CA PHE A 98 0.25 1.50 -4.03
C PHE A 98 -0.27 0.14 -3.54
N CYS A 99 -1.58 -0.02 -3.43
CA CYS A 99 -2.21 -1.28 -3.05
C CYS A 99 -2.41 -2.26 -4.23
N GLY A 100 -2.01 -1.90 -5.44
CA GLY A 100 -2.18 -2.75 -6.63
C GLY A 100 -3.65 -3.06 -6.95
N ILE A 101 -4.56 -2.14 -6.64
CA ILE A 101 -6.01 -2.28 -6.88
C ILE A 101 -6.52 -1.10 -7.72
N MET A 102 -7.63 -1.33 -8.41
CA MET A 102 -8.39 -0.27 -9.07
C MET A 102 -9.82 -0.29 -8.54
N ILE A 103 -10.29 0.84 -8.06
CA ILE A 103 -11.64 1.00 -7.50
C ILE A 103 -12.44 1.87 -8.46
N PRO A 104 -13.41 1.29 -9.19
CA PRO A 104 -14.27 2.08 -10.05
C PRO A 104 -15.10 3.08 -9.23
N PRO A 105 -15.24 4.33 -9.68
CA PRO A 105 -16.07 5.32 -8.97
C PRO A 105 -17.53 4.88 -8.75
N SER A 106 -18.04 4.01 -9.64
CA SER A 106 -19.39 3.44 -9.55
C SER A 106 -19.53 2.35 -8.48
N LEU A 107 -18.42 1.78 -7.98
CA LEU A 107 -18.40 0.66 -7.02
C LEU A 107 -17.36 0.90 -5.90
N PRO A 108 -17.51 1.98 -5.12
CA PRO A 108 -16.57 2.28 -4.04
C PRO A 108 -16.60 1.20 -2.94
N ILE A 109 -15.56 1.17 -2.15
CA ILE A 109 -15.55 0.35 -0.93
C ILE A 109 -16.34 1.12 0.13
N THR A 110 -17.45 0.57 0.60
CA THR A 110 -18.28 1.15 1.65
C THR A 110 -18.03 0.54 3.02
N ASN A 111 -17.59 -0.71 3.05
CA ASN A 111 -17.33 -1.43 4.29
C ASN A 111 -15.89 -1.20 4.79
N PHE A 112 -15.72 -0.27 5.72
CA PHE A 112 -14.41 0.01 6.33
C PHE A 112 -13.88 -1.13 7.23
N LYS A 113 -14.75 -2.06 7.69
CA LYS A 113 -14.33 -3.25 8.47
C LYS A 113 -13.40 -4.18 7.69
N ILE A 114 -13.29 -4.00 6.35
CA ILE A 114 -12.34 -4.75 5.53
C ILE A 114 -10.89 -4.53 5.98
N VAL A 115 -10.55 -3.34 6.45
CA VAL A 115 -9.19 -3.01 6.93
C VAL A 115 -8.86 -3.79 8.19
N SER A 116 -9.76 -3.79 9.18
CA SER A 116 -9.57 -4.57 10.41
C SER A 116 -9.62 -6.08 10.16
N ALA A 117 -10.43 -6.55 9.21
CA ALA A 117 -10.45 -7.96 8.82
C ALA A 117 -9.11 -8.40 8.21
N ILE A 118 -8.53 -7.60 7.32
CA ILE A 118 -7.21 -7.86 6.72
C ILE A 118 -6.12 -7.83 7.81
N ARG A 119 -6.13 -6.86 8.71
CA ARG A 119 -5.19 -6.77 9.82
C ARG A 119 -5.24 -8.03 10.70
N ASN A 120 -6.44 -8.48 11.08
CA ASN A 120 -6.62 -9.68 11.88
C ASN A 120 -6.18 -10.95 11.13
N GLU A 121 -6.43 -11.04 9.83
CA GLU A 121 -5.97 -12.15 9.00
C GLU A 121 -4.43 -12.23 8.97
N ILE A 122 -3.77 -11.08 8.81
CA ILE A 122 -2.30 -11.03 8.83
C ILE A 122 -1.80 -11.37 10.24
N ALA A 123 -2.32 -10.72 11.27
CA ALA A 123 -1.87 -10.90 12.65
C ALA A 123 -2.03 -12.35 13.16
N SER A 124 -3.06 -13.07 12.69
CA SER A 124 -3.27 -14.48 13.07
C SER A 124 -2.27 -15.46 12.44
N ARG A 125 -1.51 -15.02 11.43
CA ARG A 125 -0.57 -15.86 10.67
C ARG A 125 0.87 -15.37 10.76
N LEU A 126 1.05 -14.15 11.25
CA LEU A 126 2.33 -13.47 11.24
C LEU A 126 3.22 -14.03 12.37
N ASP A 127 4.37 -14.56 11.99
CA ASP A 127 5.50 -14.71 12.88
C ASP A 127 6.37 -13.42 12.79
N ILE A 128 6.38 -12.65 13.88
CA ILE A 128 7.02 -11.35 13.94
C ILE A 128 8.54 -11.48 13.74
N ASP A 129 9.17 -12.49 14.33
CA ASP A 129 10.61 -12.69 14.27
C ASP A 129 11.05 -13.00 12.84
N SER A 130 10.37 -13.95 12.18
CA SER A 130 10.60 -14.27 10.76
C SER A 130 10.38 -13.07 9.85
N PHE A 131 9.43 -12.18 10.18
CA PHE A 131 9.14 -10.98 9.40
C PHE A 131 10.23 -9.93 9.54
N GLN A 132 10.74 -9.73 10.75
CA GLN A 132 11.85 -8.82 11.03
C GLN A 132 13.13 -9.31 10.34
N GLU A 133 13.43 -10.60 10.42
CA GLU A 133 14.58 -11.21 9.76
C GLU A 133 14.52 -11.04 8.23
N LEU A 134 13.34 -11.25 7.63
CA LEU A 134 13.12 -11.04 6.20
C LEU A 134 13.41 -9.59 5.79
N LEU A 135 12.87 -8.62 6.54
CA LEU A 135 13.10 -7.19 6.27
C LEU A 135 14.56 -6.81 6.46
N ALA A 136 15.20 -7.27 7.53
CA ALA A 136 16.60 -7.03 7.80
C ALA A 136 17.49 -7.59 6.68
N SER A 137 17.22 -8.80 6.23
CA SER A 137 17.93 -9.44 5.11
C SER A 137 17.71 -8.70 3.79
N HIS A 138 16.48 -8.23 3.54
CA HIS A 138 16.16 -7.49 2.32
C HIS A 138 16.87 -6.14 2.25
N TRP A 139 16.96 -5.41 3.37
CA TRP A 139 17.57 -4.08 3.40
C TRP A 139 19.07 -4.09 3.69
N LYS A 140 19.62 -5.20 4.18
CA LYS A 140 21.05 -5.33 4.49
C LYS A 140 21.99 -4.82 3.38
N PRO A 141 21.76 -5.09 2.08
CA PRO A 141 22.62 -4.59 1.00
C PRO A 141 22.62 -3.06 0.84
N TYR A 142 21.64 -2.37 1.41
CA TYR A 142 21.47 -0.91 1.31
C TYR A 142 21.92 -0.17 2.57
N LEU A 143 22.45 -0.89 3.57
CA LEU A 143 22.91 -0.31 4.84
C LEU A 143 24.43 -0.08 4.79
N ASP A 144 24.84 1.18 4.75
CA ASP A 144 26.25 1.56 4.59
C ASP A 144 27.13 1.41 5.85
N ASN A 145 26.55 1.33 7.06
CA ASN A 145 27.28 1.30 8.33
C ASN A 145 26.68 0.31 9.33
N LEU A 146 26.88 -0.98 9.09
CA LEU A 146 26.42 -2.05 9.99
C LEU A 146 27.16 -2.09 11.36
N HIS A 147 28.21 -1.28 11.53
CA HIS A 147 28.99 -1.23 12.78
C HIS A 147 28.47 -0.20 13.79
N VAL A 148 27.52 0.64 13.41
CA VAL A 148 26.92 1.65 14.28
C VAL A 148 25.51 1.20 14.68
N CYS A 149 25.36 0.75 15.91
CA CYS A 149 24.05 0.43 16.49
C CYS A 149 23.62 1.62 17.35
N MET A 150 22.55 2.33 16.96
CA MET A 150 21.89 3.32 17.80
C MET A 150 20.70 2.66 18.49
N THR A 151 20.80 2.49 19.80
CA THR A 151 19.69 2.03 20.64
C THR A 151 19.06 3.23 21.31
N ASP A 152 17.79 3.51 21.02
CA ASP A 152 16.98 4.46 21.78
C ASP A 152 16.26 3.68 22.88
N ALA A 153 16.57 3.99 24.15
CA ALA A 153 15.92 3.37 25.28
C ALA A 153 14.82 4.32 25.77
N THR A 154 13.58 4.03 25.44
CA THR A 154 12.40 4.67 26.03
C THR A 154 12.09 4.02 27.38
N CYS A 155 12.35 4.73 28.47
CA CYS A 155 11.88 4.32 29.81
C CYS A 155 10.39 4.69 29.93
N TYR A 156 9.52 3.68 30.03
CA TYR A 156 8.14 3.91 30.49
C TYR A 156 8.13 3.86 32.01
N GLU A 157 7.79 4.98 32.66
CA GLU A 157 7.41 4.96 34.06
C GLU A 157 6.02 4.32 34.18
N SER A 158 5.96 3.14 34.79
CA SER A 158 4.67 2.52 35.16
C SER A 158 4.16 3.21 36.42
N HIS A 159 3.04 3.87 36.32
CA HIS A 159 2.26 4.34 37.45
C HIS A 159 1.36 3.26 38.01
#